data_0bd297630684c9ec76c00fbeb83e8f1f
#
_entry.id   0bd297630684c9ec76c00fbeb83e8f1f
#
_cell.length_a   1.000
_cell.length_b   1.000
_cell.length_c   1.000
_cell.angle_alpha   90.00
_cell.angle_beta   90.00
_cell.angle_gamma   90.00
#
_symmetry.space_group_name_H-M   'P 1'
#
loop_
_entity.id
_entity.type
_entity.pdbx_description
1 polymer ?
#
loop_
_entity_poly.entity_id
_entity_poly.type
_entity_poly.pdbx_seq_one_letter_code
_entity_poly.pdbx_strand_id
1 'polypeptide(L)'
;MTRPTMRRDPDAADGYQDILVPALMQEWAPRVADAAGIRPGDRVLDVACGTGVLTREAARRAGPTGSVTGLDLSPEMLAVAARLSPALRWQQGSAQALPFPDQSFDAVVSQFGLMFFPDPAAGLREMMRVLVPGGRLAVAVWGSLADTPAYAAEVALVERLAGREAGDALRAPFVLGDPKRMAELCAAAGIKGARVALQPGRGRFPSIRTMVEVDVRDWLHIVGVTLDEGLIETILRESETALRPFLTVDGSGVGFDSPAVLATATR
;
A
#
# COMPACT_ATOMS: atom_id res chain seq x y z
N MET A 1 -7.62 -15.55 -11.99
CA MET A 1 -8.36 -14.65 -11.07
C MET A 1 -8.41 -13.28 -11.72
N THR A 2 -9.60 -12.81 -12.06
CA THR A 2 -9.81 -11.43 -12.54
C THR A 2 -9.56 -10.49 -11.35
N ARG A 3 -8.59 -9.59 -11.48
CA ARG A 3 -8.34 -8.57 -10.43
C ARG A 3 -9.51 -7.59 -10.41
N PRO A 4 -9.98 -7.18 -9.24
CA PRO A 4 -11.10 -6.24 -9.12
C PRO A 4 -10.74 -4.89 -9.75
N THR A 5 -11.70 -4.33 -10.48
CA THR A 5 -11.61 -2.95 -10.95
C THR A 5 -12.01 -2.04 -9.79
N MET A 6 -11.09 -1.23 -9.29
CA MET A 6 -11.36 -0.31 -8.18
C MET A 6 -12.48 0.67 -8.55
N ARG A 7 -13.49 0.77 -7.70
CA ARG A 7 -14.58 1.75 -7.83
C ARG A 7 -14.12 3.13 -7.38
N ARG A 8 -14.74 4.16 -7.93
CA ARG A 8 -14.48 5.55 -7.56
C ARG A 8 -15.42 5.95 -6.43
N ASP A 9 -14.88 6.27 -5.28
CA ASP A 9 -15.60 6.74 -4.11
C ASP A 9 -14.75 7.79 -3.36
N PRO A 10 -15.16 9.08 -3.39
CA PRO A 10 -14.44 10.15 -2.69
C PRO A 10 -14.38 9.94 -1.16
N ASP A 11 -15.46 9.44 -0.56
CA ASP A 11 -15.54 9.25 0.89
C ASP A 11 -14.58 8.14 1.35
N ALA A 12 -14.39 7.10 0.52
CA ALA A 12 -13.43 6.03 0.81
C ALA A 12 -11.96 6.52 0.79
N ALA A 13 -11.62 7.54 -0.01
CA ALA A 13 -10.26 8.11 -0.02
C ALA A 13 -9.97 8.91 1.27
N ASP A 14 -10.97 9.58 1.83
CA ASP A 14 -10.87 10.25 3.12
C ASP A 14 -10.78 9.23 4.27
N GLY A 15 -11.61 8.18 4.26
CA GLY A 15 -11.53 7.06 5.21
C GLY A 15 -10.17 6.36 5.19
N TYR A 16 -9.62 6.10 3.99
CA TYR A 16 -8.25 5.59 3.83
C TYR A 16 -7.23 6.50 4.50
N GLN A 17 -7.31 7.82 4.26
CA GLN A 17 -6.38 8.78 4.83
C GLN A 17 -6.48 8.85 6.36
N ASP A 18 -7.68 8.85 6.91
CA ASP A 18 -7.91 9.10 8.32
C ASP A 18 -7.76 7.86 9.19
N ILE A 19 -7.98 6.67 8.62
CA ILE A 19 -7.97 5.40 9.37
C ILE A 19 -6.77 4.53 8.95
N LEU A 20 -6.65 4.17 7.66
CA LEU A 20 -5.62 3.22 7.23
C LEU A 20 -4.21 3.82 7.22
N VAL A 21 -4.06 5.11 6.85
CA VAL A 21 -2.74 5.74 6.85
C VAL A 21 -2.10 5.73 8.23
N PRO A 22 -2.72 6.24 9.31
CA PRO A 22 -2.12 6.19 10.65
C PRO A 22 -2.00 4.78 11.21
N ALA A 23 -2.94 3.88 10.87
CA ALA A 23 -2.97 2.53 11.41
C ALA A 23 -1.89 1.61 10.83
N LEU A 24 -1.57 1.76 9.52
CA LEU A 24 -0.78 0.79 8.76
C LEU A 24 0.33 1.41 7.92
N MET A 25 0.10 2.58 7.28
CA MET A 25 0.95 3.10 6.22
C MET A 25 2.05 4.03 6.71
N GLN A 26 1.74 4.86 7.71
CA GLN A 26 2.60 5.97 8.15
C GLN A 26 3.95 5.49 8.70
N GLU A 27 3.98 4.35 9.39
CA GLU A 27 5.20 3.75 9.90
C GLU A 27 6.20 3.40 8.79
N TRP A 28 5.72 3.08 7.59
CA TRP A 28 6.52 2.60 6.49
C TRP A 28 7.12 3.70 5.63
N ALA A 29 6.51 4.88 5.57
CA ALA A 29 6.98 5.97 4.73
C ALA A 29 8.45 6.36 4.99
N PRO A 30 8.92 6.57 6.24
CA PRO A 30 10.33 6.81 6.50
C PRO A 30 11.22 5.62 6.14
N ARG A 31 10.77 4.38 6.34
CA ARG A 31 11.55 3.16 6.06
C ARG A 31 11.75 2.96 4.55
N VAL A 32 10.72 3.18 3.73
CA VAL A 32 10.82 3.09 2.27
C VAL A 32 11.72 4.21 1.74
N ALA A 33 11.58 5.42 2.27
CA ALA A 33 12.42 6.55 1.89
C ALA A 33 13.91 6.35 2.29
N ASP A 34 14.18 5.72 3.46
CA ASP A 34 15.52 5.29 3.86
C ASP A 34 16.10 4.25 2.92
N ALA A 35 15.32 3.23 2.58
CA ALA A 35 15.72 2.16 1.70
C ALA A 35 16.05 2.66 0.27
N ALA A 36 15.32 3.68 -0.22
CA ALA A 36 15.62 4.36 -1.47
C ALA A 36 16.82 5.31 -1.34
N GLY A 37 17.30 5.59 -0.13
CA GLY A 37 18.42 6.50 0.12
C GLY A 37 18.15 7.89 -0.45
N ILE A 38 16.95 8.43 -0.29
CA ILE A 38 16.57 9.76 -0.80
C ILE A 38 17.43 10.82 -0.15
N ARG A 39 17.99 11.74 -0.96
CA ARG A 39 18.95 12.77 -0.58
C ARG A 39 18.45 14.15 -0.95
N PRO A 40 18.93 15.20 -0.28
CA PRO A 40 18.68 16.56 -0.72
C PRO A 40 19.08 16.78 -2.19
N GLY A 41 18.17 17.39 -2.95
CA GLY A 41 18.35 17.65 -4.37
C GLY A 41 17.83 16.54 -5.31
N ASP A 42 17.44 15.36 -4.80
CA ASP A 42 16.93 14.27 -5.63
C ASP A 42 15.61 14.64 -6.34
N ARG A 43 15.47 14.15 -7.55
CA ARG A 43 14.19 14.05 -8.27
C ARG A 43 13.58 12.70 -7.93
N VAL A 44 12.44 12.71 -7.25
CA VAL A 44 11.81 11.48 -6.74
C VAL A 44 10.45 11.27 -7.39
N LEU A 45 10.16 10.05 -7.78
CA LEU A 45 8.82 9.61 -8.20
C LEU A 45 8.27 8.62 -7.16
N ASP A 46 7.08 8.89 -6.65
CA ASP A 46 6.30 7.96 -5.81
C ASP A 46 5.17 7.38 -6.67
N VAL A 47 5.25 6.08 -6.95
CA VAL A 47 4.35 5.36 -7.86
C VAL A 47 3.26 4.65 -7.06
N ALA A 48 2.00 4.85 -7.43
CA ALA A 48 0.81 4.48 -6.68
C ALA A 48 0.83 5.14 -5.30
N CYS A 49 0.94 6.46 -5.32
CA CYS A 49 1.20 7.27 -4.12
C CYS A 49 0.01 7.39 -3.18
N GLY A 50 -1.21 7.00 -3.63
CA GLY A 50 -2.44 7.15 -2.85
C GLY A 50 -2.64 8.60 -2.40
N THR A 51 -2.93 8.79 -1.12
CA THR A 51 -3.07 10.12 -0.49
C THR A 51 -1.74 10.80 -0.18
N GLY A 52 -0.58 10.23 -0.60
CA GLY A 52 0.72 10.87 -0.62
C GLY A 52 1.53 10.79 0.67
N VAL A 53 1.30 9.81 1.54
CA VAL A 53 2.05 9.68 2.80
C VAL A 53 3.57 9.53 2.55
N LEU A 54 3.97 8.69 1.60
CA LEU A 54 5.37 8.51 1.21
C LEU A 54 5.88 9.69 0.39
N THR A 55 5.05 10.27 -0.49
CA THR A 55 5.39 11.46 -1.28
C THR A 55 5.79 12.63 -0.37
N ARG A 56 5.04 12.88 0.73
CA ARG A 56 5.36 13.92 1.72
C ARG A 56 6.68 13.64 2.45
N GLU A 57 6.92 12.40 2.83
CA GLU A 57 8.19 12.01 3.46
C GLU A 57 9.37 12.15 2.49
N ALA A 58 9.19 11.72 1.24
CA ALA A 58 10.18 11.91 0.18
C ALA A 58 10.51 13.39 -0.05
N ALA A 59 9.49 14.27 -0.06
CA ALA A 59 9.68 15.72 -0.20
C ALA A 59 10.45 16.32 0.96
N ARG A 60 10.17 15.89 2.19
CA ARG A 60 10.93 16.33 3.36
C ARG A 60 12.42 16.01 3.24
N ARG A 61 12.78 14.86 2.67
CA ARG A 61 14.17 14.40 2.49
C ARG A 61 14.85 15.05 1.29
N ALA A 62 14.16 15.16 0.18
CA ALA A 62 14.67 15.78 -1.04
C ALA A 62 14.93 17.29 -0.82
N GLY A 63 14.24 17.91 0.14
CA GLY A 63 14.43 19.30 0.52
C GLY A 63 14.09 20.29 -0.58
N PRO A 64 14.39 21.58 -0.36
CA PRO A 64 13.96 22.66 -1.26
C PRO A 64 14.65 22.67 -2.62
N THR A 65 15.76 21.96 -2.78
CA THR A 65 16.49 21.83 -4.05
C THR A 65 16.11 20.59 -4.86
N GLY A 66 15.37 19.66 -4.23
CA GLY A 66 14.84 18.47 -4.89
C GLY A 66 13.44 18.70 -5.49
N SER A 67 12.93 17.66 -6.12
CA SER A 67 11.55 17.66 -6.61
C SER A 67 10.92 16.30 -6.41
N VAL A 68 9.64 16.28 -6.00
CA VAL A 68 8.91 15.02 -5.81
C VAL A 68 7.60 15.08 -6.56
N THR A 69 7.31 13.99 -7.26
CA THR A 69 6.04 13.79 -7.96
C THR A 69 5.38 12.53 -7.42
N GLY A 70 4.13 12.64 -6.96
CA GLY A 70 3.27 11.50 -6.67
C GLY A 70 2.44 11.15 -7.90
N LEU A 71 2.43 9.87 -8.28
CA LEU A 71 1.59 9.36 -9.37
C LEU A 71 0.64 8.31 -8.84
N ASP A 72 -0.64 8.44 -9.17
CA ASP A 72 -1.66 7.43 -8.86
C ASP A 72 -2.67 7.29 -10.00
N LEU A 73 -3.33 6.15 -10.08
CA LEU A 73 -4.40 5.92 -11.05
C LEU A 73 -5.72 6.56 -10.61
N SER A 74 -5.98 6.64 -9.27
CA SER A 74 -7.20 7.17 -8.68
C SER A 74 -7.16 8.69 -8.56
N PRO A 75 -8.05 9.41 -9.26
CA PRO A 75 -8.19 10.86 -9.10
C PRO A 75 -8.70 11.23 -7.71
N GLU A 76 -9.46 10.37 -7.03
CA GLU A 76 -9.98 10.57 -5.68
C GLU A 76 -8.83 10.61 -4.67
N MET A 77 -7.90 9.65 -4.74
CA MET A 77 -6.69 9.64 -3.92
C MET A 77 -5.84 10.90 -4.15
N LEU A 78 -5.66 11.27 -5.42
CA LEU A 78 -4.90 12.47 -5.78
C LEU A 78 -5.58 13.77 -5.32
N ALA A 79 -6.91 13.82 -5.26
CA ALA A 79 -7.63 14.98 -4.72
C ALA A 79 -7.33 15.17 -3.23
N VAL A 80 -7.32 14.08 -2.44
CA VAL A 80 -6.92 14.11 -1.02
C VAL A 80 -5.45 14.51 -0.90
N ALA A 81 -4.57 13.93 -1.69
CA ALA A 81 -3.14 14.24 -1.70
C ALA A 81 -2.87 15.73 -1.98
N ALA A 82 -3.54 16.29 -2.99
CA ALA A 82 -3.43 17.71 -3.37
C ALA A 82 -3.99 18.65 -2.28
N ARG A 83 -5.08 18.26 -1.62
CA ARG A 83 -5.63 19.01 -0.49
C ARG A 83 -4.65 19.05 0.69
N LEU A 84 -4.01 17.92 1.00
CA LEU A 84 -3.05 17.80 2.10
C LEU A 84 -1.69 18.46 1.80
N SER A 85 -1.29 18.52 0.53
CA SER A 85 0.02 19.04 0.14
C SER A 85 -0.04 19.71 -1.24
N PRO A 86 -0.66 20.90 -1.34
CA PRO A 86 -0.88 21.59 -2.62
C PRO A 86 0.41 22.07 -3.30
N ALA A 87 1.52 22.14 -2.57
CA ALA A 87 2.82 22.52 -3.12
C ALA A 87 3.55 21.37 -3.85
N LEU A 88 3.12 20.12 -3.68
CA LEU A 88 3.71 18.97 -4.35
C LEU A 88 3.09 18.73 -5.72
N ARG A 89 3.79 17.98 -6.55
CA ARG A 89 3.29 17.60 -7.88
C ARG A 89 2.52 16.30 -7.79
N TRP A 90 1.29 16.30 -8.33
CA TRP A 90 0.41 15.17 -8.40
C TRP A 90 0.06 14.88 -9.85
N GLN A 91 0.25 13.65 -10.29
CA GLN A 91 0.05 13.21 -11.67
C GLN A 91 -0.87 11.99 -11.70
N GLN A 92 -1.98 12.09 -12.42
CA GLN A 92 -2.77 10.90 -12.71
C GLN A 92 -2.09 10.08 -13.81
N GLY A 93 -1.98 8.75 -13.60
CA GLY A 93 -1.38 7.88 -14.59
C GLY A 93 -1.29 6.43 -14.14
N SER A 94 -1.02 5.55 -15.11
CA SER A 94 -0.80 4.13 -14.86
C SER A 94 0.67 3.86 -14.52
N ALA A 95 0.90 3.07 -13.48
CA ALA A 95 2.23 2.58 -13.13
C ALA A 95 2.86 1.69 -14.21
N GLN A 96 2.04 1.10 -15.09
CA GLN A 96 2.49 0.23 -16.19
C GLN A 96 2.80 0.98 -17.49
N ALA A 97 2.55 2.30 -17.52
CA ALA A 97 2.85 3.19 -18.63
C ALA A 97 3.08 4.59 -18.04
N LEU A 98 4.23 4.77 -17.38
CA LEU A 98 4.57 6.02 -16.70
C LEU A 98 4.72 7.17 -17.70
N PRO A 99 3.99 8.30 -17.52
CA PRO A 99 4.00 9.42 -18.45
C PRO A 99 5.25 10.32 -18.28
N PHE A 100 6.40 9.68 -18.09
CA PHE A 100 7.68 10.36 -17.91
C PHE A 100 8.73 9.81 -18.89
N PRO A 101 9.66 10.66 -19.36
CA PRO A 101 10.78 10.21 -20.17
C PRO A 101 11.68 9.22 -19.42
N ASP A 102 12.47 8.47 -20.17
CA ASP A 102 13.55 7.66 -19.61
C ASP A 102 14.50 8.53 -18.80
N GLN A 103 15.06 7.96 -17.72
CA GLN A 103 16.13 8.59 -16.95
C GLN A 103 15.76 9.98 -16.37
N SER A 104 14.54 10.12 -15.88
CA SER A 104 14.00 11.38 -15.33
C SER A 104 14.18 11.54 -13.83
N PHE A 105 14.37 10.44 -13.09
CA PHE A 105 14.37 10.42 -11.63
C PHE A 105 15.63 9.80 -11.04
N ASP A 106 16.07 10.34 -9.91
CA ASP A 106 17.21 9.85 -9.13
C ASP A 106 16.80 8.75 -8.15
N ALA A 107 15.53 8.78 -7.72
CA ALA A 107 14.91 7.73 -6.92
C ALA A 107 13.46 7.50 -7.36
N VAL A 108 13.04 6.22 -7.36
CA VAL A 108 11.65 5.81 -7.56
C VAL A 108 11.22 4.94 -6.39
N VAL A 109 10.09 5.27 -5.80
CA VAL A 109 9.54 4.57 -4.64
C VAL A 109 8.10 4.14 -4.89
N SER A 110 7.65 3.10 -4.20
CA SER A 110 6.24 2.68 -4.17
C SER A 110 5.96 1.97 -2.87
N GLN A 111 4.87 2.34 -2.19
CA GLN A 111 4.47 1.77 -0.92
C GLN A 111 3.07 1.18 -1.03
N PHE A 112 2.97 -0.15 -0.90
CA PHE A 112 1.72 -0.91 -0.86
C PHE A 112 0.79 -0.72 -2.07
N GLY A 113 1.37 -0.44 -3.26
CA GLY A 113 0.64 -0.32 -4.51
C GLY A 113 0.84 -1.51 -5.46
N LEU A 114 2.07 -2.08 -5.52
CA LEU A 114 2.48 -3.06 -6.52
C LEU A 114 1.58 -4.29 -6.60
N MET A 115 1.03 -4.78 -5.46
CA MET A 115 0.16 -5.95 -5.42
C MET A 115 -1.15 -5.76 -6.19
N PHE A 116 -1.54 -4.52 -6.47
CA PHE A 116 -2.77 -4.19 -7.20
C PHE A 116 -2.54 -3.97 -8.70
N PHE A 117 -1.29 -3.97 -9.17
CA PHE A 117 -1.03 -3.79 -10.60
C PHE A 117 -1.48 -5.01 -11.40
N PRO A 118 -2.18 -4.82 -12.53
CA PRO A 118 -2.53 -5.91 -13.44
C PRO A 118 -1.32 -6.74 -13.90
N ASP A 119 -0.21 -6.07 -14.27
CA ASP A 119 1.11 -6.67 -14.52
C ASP A 119 2.16 -6.00 -13.62
N PRO A 120 2.47 -6.57 -12.43
CA PRO A 120 3.46 -6.00 -11.52
C PRO A 120 4.86 -5.94 -12.14
N ALA A 121 5.21 -6.88 -13.02
CA ALA A 121 6.51 -6.87 -13.70
C ALA A 121 6.62 -5.71 -14.70
N ALA A 122 5.53 -5.37 -15.42
CA ALA A 122 5.49 -4.18 -16.26
C ALA A 122 5.66 -2.91 -15.44
N GLY A 123 4.99 -2.79 -14.29
CA GLY A 123 5.17 -1.67 -13.37
C GLY A 123 6.62 -1.51 -12.92
N LEU A 124 7.26 -2.60 -12.52
CA LEU A 124 8.67 -2.58 -12.12
C LEU A 124 9.60 -2.20 -13.29
N ARG A 125 9.34 -2.68 -14.52
CA ARG A 125 10.10 -2.28 -15.71
C ARG A 125 10.01 -0.77 -15.97
N GLU A 126 8.81 -0.21 -15.86
CA GLU A 126 8.58 1.22 -16.02
C GLU A 126 9.28 2.05 -14.93
N MET A 127 9.21 1.61 -13.65
CA MET A 127 9.95 2.25 -12.57
C MET A 127 11.46 2.26 -12.85
N MET A 128 12.01 1.16 -13.35
CA MET A 128 13.41 1.09 -13.74
C MET A 128 13.73 1.95 -14.98
N ARG A 129 12.84 2.02 -15.97
CA ARG A 129 13.01 2.83 -17.18
C ARG A 129 13.21 4.31 -16.85
N VAL A 130 12.39 4.83 -15.93
CA VAL A 130 12.43 6.26 -15.59
C VAL A 130 13.55 6.65 -14.62
N LEU A 131 14.25 5.69 -13.99
CA LEU A 131 15.44 5.95 -13.17
C LEU A 131 16.63 6.34 -14.05
N VAL A 132 17.48 7.24 -13.61
CA VAL A 132 18.80 7.51 -14.19
C VAL A 132 19.76 6.34 -13.95
N PRO A 133 20.86 6.20 -14.72
CA PRO A 133 21.94 5.28 -14.34
C PRO A 133 22.45 5.58 -12.92
N GLY A 134 22.51 4.55 -12.07
CA GLY A 134 22.82 4.69 -10.64
C GLY A 134 21.63 5.15 -9.79
N GLY A 135 20.47 5.38 -10.39
CA GLY A 135 19.23 5.70 -9.68
C GLY A 135 18.71 4.54 -8.83
N ARG A 136 17.95 4.83 -7.80
CA ARG A 136 17.59 3.91 -6.71
C ARG A 136 16.10 3.61 -6.71
N LEU A 137 15.76 2.32 -6.60
CA LEU A 137 14.40 1.81 -6.46
C LEU A 137 14.18 1.31 -5.03
N ALA A 138 13.03 1.64 -4.44
CA ALA A 138 12.52 0.95 -3.26
C ALA A 138 11.01 0.72 -3.38
N VAL A 139 10.60 -0.54 -3.21
CA VAL A 139 9.20 -0.96 -3.29
C VAL A 139 8.84 -1.77 -2.06
N ALA A 140 7.78 -1.38 -1.36
CA ALA A 140 7.23 -2.13 -0.25
C ALA A 140 5.88 -2.75 -0.63
N VAL A 141 5.68 -4.01 -0.25
CA VAL A 141 4.40 -4.72 -0.30
C VAL A 141 4.14 -5.37 1.06
N TRP A 142 2.88 -5.61 1.41
CA TRP A 142 2.58 -6.32 2.66
C TRP A 142 3.23 -7.70 2.69
N GLY A 143 3.63 -8.16 3.88
CA GLY A 143 4.02 -9.54 4.16
C GLY A 143 2.88 -10.51 3.84
N SER A 144 3.11 -11.80 3.99
CA SER A 144 2.07 -12.79 3.74
C SER A 144 0.95 -12.70 4.78
N LEU A 145 -0.25 -13.17 4.43
CA LEU A 145 -1.35 -13.24 5.38
C LEU A 145 -1.01 -14.11 6.61
N ALA A 146 -0.14 -15.12 6.43
CA ALA A 146 0.34 -15.96 7.53
C ALA A 146 1.20 -15.19 8.54
N ASP A 147 1.87 -14.12 8.10
CA ASP A 147 2.68 -13.25 8.95
C ASP A 147 1.86 -12.11 9.59
N THR A 148 0.55 -12.03 9.30
CA THR A 148 -0.35 -10.98 9.77
C THR A 148 -1.58 -11.60 10.45
N PRO A 149 -1.44 -12.11 11.69
CA PRO A 149 -2.43 -13.00 12.30
C PRO A 149 -3.80 -12.34 12.54
N ALA A 150 -3.87 -11.03 12.79
CA ALA A 150 -5.16 -10.34 12.96
C ALA A 150 -5.94 -10.33 11.64
N TYR A 151 -5.28 -10.00 10.52
CA TYR A 151 -5.91 -10.07 9.20
C TYR A 151 -6.25 -11.50 8.78
N ALA A 152 -5.46 -12.49 9.17
CA ALA A 152 -5.79 -13.89 8.92
C ALA A 152 -7.10 -14.30 9.62
N ALA A 153 -7.30 -13.86 10.87
CA ALA A 153 -8.52 -14.09 11.62
C ALA A 153 -9.72 -13.35 11.02
N GLU A 154 -9.55 -12.11 10.62
CA GLU A 154 -10.58 -11.31 9.95
C GLU A 154 -11.01 -11.91 8.61
N VAL A 155 -10.04 -12.27 7.75
CA VAL A 155 -10.30 -12.92 6.47
C VAL A 155 -11.10 -14.22 6.66
N ALA A 156 -10.72 -15.04 7.64
CA ALA A 156 -11.44 -16.29 7.94
C ALA A 156 -12.88 -16.02 8.39
N LEU A 157 -13.10 -14.98 9.19
CA LEU A 157 -14.42 -14.55 9.64
C LEU A 157 -15.28 -14.08 8.47
N VAL A 158 -14.75 -13.16 7.66
CA VAL A 158 -15.47 -12.58 6.52
C VAL A 158 -15.77 -13.63 5.47
N GLU A 159 -14.82 -14.54 5.15
CA GLU A 159 -15.08 -15.65 4.23
C GLU A 159 -16.18 -16.57 4.72
N ARG A 160 -16.23 -16.86 6.00
CA ARG A 160 -17.27 -17.71 6.60
C ARG A 160 -18.67 -17.09 6.53
N LEU A 161 -18.78 -15.78 6.73
CA LEU A 161 -20.06 -15.07 6.81
C LEU A 161 -20.52 -14.53 5.45
N ALA A 162 -19.61 -13.95 4.68
CA ALA A 162 -19.87 -13.27 3.41
C ALA A 162 -19.43 -14.05 2.17
N GLY A 163 -18.82 -15.24 2.36
CA GLY A 163 -18.42 -16.11 1.27
C GLY A 163 -17.02 -15.83 0.71
N ARG A 164 -16.62 -16.71 -0.20
CA ARG A 164 -15.25 -16.75 -0.75
C ARG A 164 -14.83 -15.47 -1.46
N GLU A 165 -15.73 -14.83 -2.19
CA GLU A 165 -15.44 -13.61 -2.94
C GLU A 165 -14.96 -12.49 -2.02
N ALA A 166 -15.65 -12.24 -0.92
CA ALA A 166 -15.27 -11.28 0.09
C ALA A 166 -13.93 -11.65 0.78
N GLY A 167 -13.74 -12.93 1.10
CA GLY A 167 -12.47 -13.42 1.65
C GLY A 167 -11.31 -13.24 0.69
N ASP A 168 -11.47 -13.54 -0.61
CA ASP A 168 -10.43 -13.37 -1.63
C ASP A 168 -10.09 -11.88 -1.85
N ALA A 169 -11.07 -10.98 -1.75
CA ALA A 169 -10.87 -9.54 -1.82
C ALA A 169 -10.01 -9.02 -0.66
N LEU A 170 -10.22 -9.52 0.57
CA LEU A 170 -9.39 -9.19 1.73
C LEU A 170 -7.99 -9.82 1.68
N ARG A 171 -7.80 -10.93 0.93
CA ARG A 171 -6.47 -11.54 0.72
C ARG A 171 -5.63 -10.81 -0.31
N ALA A 172 -6.26 -10.04 -1.21
CA ALA A 172 -5.59 -9.41 -2.35
C ALA A 172 -4.36 -8.55 -1.95
N PRO A 173 -4.35 -7.78 -0.84
CA PRO A 173 -3.18 -7.03 -0.41
C PRO A 173 -1.94 -7.88 -0.11
N PHE A 174 -2.09 -9.15 0.26
CA PHE A 174 -1.03 -10.03 0.78
C PHE A 174 -0.42 -10.97 -0.27
N VAL A 175 -0.86 -10.89 -1.53
CA VAL A 175 -0.48 -11.85 -2.60
C VAL A 175 0.99 -11.83 -3.00
N LEU A 176 1.73 -10.75 -2.70
CA LEU A 176 3.16 -10.61 -2.97
C LEU A 176 4.01 -10.73 -1.70
N GLY A 177 3.43 -11.12 -0.58
CA GLY A 177 4.06 -11.09 0.74
C GLY A 177 5.15 -12.14 1.00
N ASP A 178 5.43 -13.03 0.05
CA ASP A 178 6.59 -13.94 0.11
C ASP A 178 7.82 -13.26 -0.50
N PRO A 179 8.91 -13.06 0.26
CA PRO A 179 10.15 -12.48 -0.25
C PRO A 179 10.71 -13.20 -1.48
N LYS A 180 10.57 -14.52 -1.57
CA LYS A 180 11.02 -15.31 -2.71
C LYS A 180 10.21 -14.96 -3.96
N ARG A 181 8.89 -14.88 -3.83
CA ARG A 181 8.02 -14.46 -4.93
C ARG A 181 8.31 -13.04 -5.39
N MET A 182 8.59 -12.12 -4.47
CA MET A 182 8.99 -10.75 -4.81
C MET A 182 10.33 -10.71 -5.54
N ALA A 183 11.31 -11.52 -5.13
CA ALA A 183 12.59 -11.65 -5.82
C ALA A 183 12.44 -12.22 -7.25
N GLU A 184 11.60 -13.25 -7.42
CA GLU A 184 11.25 -13.81 -8.73
C GLU A 184 10.57 -12.75 -9.63
N LEU A 185 9.70 -11.93 -9.08
CA LEU A 185 9.05 -10.83 -9.79
C LEU A 185 10.06 -9.77 -10.24
N CYS A 186 11.00 -9.38 -9.38
CA CYS A 186 12.09 -8.48 -9.74
C CYS A 186 12.95 -9.07 -10.89
N ALA A 187 13.28 -10.35 -10.81
CA ALA A 187 14.04 -11.04 -11.88
C ALA A 187 13.25 -11.07 -13.20
N ALA A 188 11.95 -11.36 -13.17
CA ALA A 188 11.06 -11.33 -14.34
C ALA A 188 10.93 -9.92 -14.95
N ALA A 189 11.07 -8.87 -14.14
CA ALA A 189 11.15 -7.49 -14.61
C ALA A 189 12.53 -7.10 -15.15
N GLY A 190 13.53 -8.01 -15.12
CA GLY A 190 14.89 -7.74 -15.58
C GLY A 190 15.75 -6.98 -14.56
N ILE A 191 15.32 -6.85 -13.33
CA ILE A 191 16.04 -6.15 -12.26
C ILE A 191 17.10 -7.08 -11.68
N LYS A 192 18.37 -6.80 -12.01
CA LYS A 192 19.51 -7.58 -11.51
C LYS A 192 19.97 -7.05 -10.13
N GLY A 193 20.32 -7.97 -9.23
CA GLY A 193 20.87 -7.61 -7.92
C GLY A 193 19.86 -6.96 -6.97
N ALA A 194 18.56 -7.16 -7.19
CA ALA A 194 17.53 -6.74 -6.25
C ALA A 194 17.77 -7.38 -4.86
N ARG A 195 17.70 -6.57 -3.81
CA ARG A 195 17.72 -7.03 -2.43
C ARG A 195 16.29 -7.05 -1.93
N VAL A 196 15.84 -8.20 -1.46
CA VAL A 196 14.47 -8.39 -0.96
C VAL A 196 14.52 -8.95 0.45
N ALA A 197 13.83 -8.32 1.38
CA ALA A 197 13.79 -8.75 2.77
C ALA A 197 12.42 -8.49 3.39
N LEU A 198 11.96 -9.43 4.22
CA LEU A 198 10.84 -9.20 5.12
C LEU A 198 11.31 -8.32 6.29
N GLN A 199 10.57 -7.26 6.55
CA GLN A 199 10.85 -6.32 7.63
C GLN A 199 9.70 -6.36 8.64
N PRO A 200 9.98 -6.36 9.96
CA PRO A 200 8.94 -6.28 10.96
C PRO A 200 8.22 -4.94 10.89
N GLY A 201 6.92 -4.96 11.12
CA GLY A 201 6.07 -3.77 11.20
C GLY A 201 4.88 -4.04 12.10
N ARG A 202 4.12 -3.00 12.42
CA ARG A 202 2.96 -3.12 13.30
C ARG A 202 1.76 -2.38 12.74
N GLY A 203 0.59 -3.04 12.82
CA GLY A 203 -0.72 -2.42 12.64
C GLY A 203 -1.30 -1.99 13.99
N ARG A 204 -1.98 -0.84 14.01
CA ARG A 204 -2.66 -0.33 15.20
C ARG A 204 -3.94 0.39 14.82
N PHE A 205 -5.06 -0.10 15.34
CA PHE A 205 -6.37 0.55 15.17
C PHE A 205 -6.96 0.96 16.51
N PRO A 206 -7.82 1.99 16.54
CA PRO A 206 -8.47 2.45 17.75
C PRO A 206 -9.38 1.38 18.38
N SER A 207 -9.97 0.49 17.58
CA SER A 207 -10.85 -0.59 18.05
C SER A 207 -10.90 -1.71 17.00
N ILE A 208 -11.38 -2.89 17.42
CA ILE A 208 -11.71 -4.00 16.50
C ILE A 208 -12.75 -3.51 15.48
N ARG A 209 -13.79 -2.82 15.96
CA ARG A 209 -14.85 -2.30 15.09
C ARG A 209 -14.27 -1.41 13.99
N THR A 210 -13.42 -0.44 14.34
CA THR A 210 -12.81 0.47 13.35
C THR A 210 -11.97 -0.28 12.32
N MET A 211 -11.19 -1.29 12.74
CA MET A 211 -10.39 -2.11 11.84
C MET A 211 -11.26 -2.83 10.82
N VAL A 212 -12.28 -3.56 11.29
CA VAL A 212 -13.13 -4.38 10.42
C VAL A 212 -14.08 -3.53 9.59
N GLU A 213 -14.59 -2.43 10.15
CA GLU A 213 -15.54 -1.54 9.47
C GLU A 213 -14.94 -0.91 8.22
N VAL A 214 -13.68 -0.43 8.27
CA VAL A 214 -12.99 0.13 7.11
C VAL A 214 -12.78 -0.92 6.01
N ASP A 215 -12.56 -2.18 6.38
CA ASP A 215 -12.38 -3.24 5.41
C ASP A 215 -13.72 -3.69 4.77
N VAL A 216 -14.77 -3.87 5.56
CA VAL A 216 -16.05 -4.39 5.03
C VAL A 216 -16.91 -3.31 4.35
N ARG A 217 -16.78 -2.03 4.73
CA ARG A 217 -17.52 -0.92 4.12
C ARG A 217 -16.75 -0.27 2.97
N ASP A 218 -15.46 0.04 3.20
CA ASP A 218 -14.70 0.84 2.25
C ASP A 218 -13.88 -0.06 1.31
N TRP A 219 -13.02 -0.93 1.83
CA TRP A 219 -12.16 -1.75 0.99
C TRP A 219 -12.93 -2.72 0.09
N LEU A 220 -13.87 -3.52 0.64
CA LEU A 220 -14.68 -4.43 -0.15
C LEU A 220 -15.48 -3.69 -1.24
N HIS A 221 -16.05 -2.53 -0.91
CA HIS A 221 -16.76 -1.70 -1.88
C HIS A 221 -15.83 -1.21 -3.01
N ILE A 222 -14.64 -0.72 -2.68
CA ILE A 222 -13.62 -0.27 -3.65
C ILE A 222 -13.26 -1.40 -4.63
N VAL A 223 -13.15 -2.62 -4.15
CA VAL A 223 -12.80 -3.78 -4.98
C VAL A 223 -14.03 -4.49 -5.62
N GLY A 224 -15.19 -3.89 -5.49
CA GLY A 224 -16.43 -4.31 -6.20
C GLY A 224 -17.29 -5.33 -5.45
N VAL A 225 -16.97 -5.65 -4.20
CA VAL A 225 -17.79 -6.50 -3.33
C VAL A 225 -18.66 -5.61 -2.45
N THR A 226 -19.99 -5.81 -2.51
CA THR A 226 -20.94 -5.04 -1.70
C THR A 226 -21.69 -6.00 -0.78
N LEU A 227 -21.68 -5.72 0.50
CA LEU A 227 -22.41 -6.46 1.53
C LEU A 227 -23.65 -5.69 1.95
N ASP A 228 -24.70 -6.41 2.36
CA ASP A 228 -25.86 -5.76 2.97
C ASP A 228 -25.56 -5.35 4.41
N GLU A 229 -26.28 -4.35 4.90
CA GLU A 229 -26.04 -3.75 6.23
C GLU A 229 -26.22 -4.75 7.40
N GLY A 230 -27.18 -5.66 7.28
CA GLY A 230 -27.41 -6.70 8.29
C GLY A 230 -26.24 -7.67 8.40
N LEU A 231 -25.62 -8.02 7.27
CA LEU A 231 -24.43 -8.85 7.22
C LEU A 231 -23.22 -8.11 7.76
N ILE A 232 -23.04 -6.84 7.41
CA ILE A 232 -21.97 -5.99 7.95
C ILE A 232 -22.05 -5.94 9.48
N GLU A 233 -23.22 -5.62 10.07
CA GLU A 233 -23.40 -5.59 11.51
C GLU A 233 -23.18 -6.96 12.19
N THR A 234 -23.46 -8.05 11.46
CA THR A 234 -23.15 -9.40 11.95
C THR A 234 -21.64 -9.65 11.99
N ILE A 235 -20.92 -9.27 10.92
CA ILE A 235 -19.45 -9.36 10.86
C ILE A 235 -18.83 -8.52 11.97
N LEU A 236 -19.26 -7.27 12.13
CA LEU A 236 -18.74 -6.36 13.17
C LEU A 236 -18.96 -6.93 14.59
N ARG A 237 -20.13 -7.50 14.87
CA ARG A 237 -20.42 -8.13 16.17
C ARG A 237 -19.55 -9.36 16.43
N GLU A 238 -19.38 -10.24 15.42
CA GLU A 238 -18.59 -11.46 15.58
C GLU A 238 -17.09 -11.17 15.61
N SER A 239 -16.63 -10.10 14.96
CA SER A 239 -15.24 -9.66 14.97
C SER A 239 -14.73 -9.32 16.38
N GLU A 240 -15.59 -8.78 17.25
CA GLU A 240 -15.26 -8.49 18.66
C GLU A 240 -14.79 -9.74 19.43
N THR A 241 -15.27 -10.91 19.04
CA THR A 241 -14.83 -12.18 19.62
C THR A 241 -13.61 -12.73 18.88
N ALA A 242 -13.63 -12.74 17.54
CA ALA A 242 -12.58 -13.33 16.71
C ALA A 242 -11.24 -12.58 16.86
N LEU A 243 -11.27 -11.26 16.98
CA LEU A 243 -10.09 -10.41 17.08
C LEU A 243 -9.71 -10.03 18.53
N ARG A 244 -10.45 -10.50 19.52
CA ARG A 244 -10.14 -10.26 20.93
C ARG A 244 -8.68 -10.56 21.35
N PRO A 245 -8.00 -11.62 20.82
CA PRO A 245 -6.60 -11.88 21.15
C PRO A 245 -5.63 -10.76 20.75
N PHE A 246 -6.04 -9.84 19.87
CA PHE A 246 -5.22 -8.74 19.37
C PHE A 246 -5.49 -7.40 20.06
N LEU A 247 -6.37 -7.37 21.07
CA LEU A 247 -6.54 -6.17 21.89
C LEU A 247 -5.23 -5.83 22.60
N THR A 248 -4.91 -4.54 22.63
CA THR A 248 -3.76 -4.04 23.40
C THR A 248 -3.95 -4.28 24.90
N VAL A 249 -2.85 -4.39 25.63
CA VAL A 249 -2.87 -4.74 27.06
C VAL A 249 -3.67 -3.73 27.89
N ASP A 250 -3.65 -2.46 27.49
CA ASP A 250 -4.41 -1.38 28.12
C ASP A 250 -5.85 -1.26 27.61
N GLY A 251 -6.25 -2.11 26.65
CA GLY A 251 -7.57 -2.09 26.04
C GLY A 251 -7.86 -0.87 25.17
N SER A 252 -6.83 -0.05 24.85
CA SER A 252 -6.99 1.21 24.08
C SER A 252 -7.15 1.00 22.57
N GLY A 253 -7.07 -0.24 22.09
CA GLY A 253 -7.17 -0.53 20.65
C GLY A 253 -6.76 -1.95 20.29
N VAL A 254 -6.47 -2.14 19.01
CA VAL A 254 -5.98 -3.40 18.42
C VAL A 254 -4.55 -3.21 17.95
N GLY A 255 -3.67 -4.13 18.30
CA GLY A 255 -2.27 -4.13 17.88
C GLY A 255 -1.82 -5.51 17.42
N PHE A 256 -1.15 -5.58 16.27
CA PHE A 256 -0.68 -6.84 15.68
C PHE A 256 0.56 -6.64 14.82
N ASP A 257 1.27 -7.72 14.55
CA ASP A 257 2.36 -7.71 13.60
C ASP A 257 1.83 -7.56 12.17
N SER A 258 2.38 -6.57 11.46
CA SER A 258 2.06 -6.25 10.07
C SER A 258 3.36 -6.00 9.29
N PRO A 259 4.11 -7.07 9.01
CA PRO A 259 5.39 -6.97 8.32
C PRO A 259 5.21 -6.60 6.85
N ALA A 260 6.26 -6.09 6.24
CA ALA A 260 6.30 -5.81 4.81
C ALA A 260 7.54 -6.41 4.14
N VAL A 261 7.38 -6.83 2.91
CA VAL A 261 8.50 -7.20 2.03
C VAL A 261 8.99 -5.93 1.34
N LEU A 262 10.24 -5.58 1.61
CA LEU A 262 10.91 -4.43 1.02
C LEU A 262 11.91 -4.92 -0.03
N ALA A 263 11.73 -4.47 -1.26
CA ALA A 263 12.64 -4.70 -2.38
C ALA A 263 13.38 -3.42 -2.76
N THR A 264 14.70 -3.50 -2.91
CA THR A 264 15.54 -2.39 -3.34
C THR A 264 16.44 -2.80 -4.49
N ALA A 265 16.71 -1.87 -5.39
CA ALA A 265 17.62 -2.06 -6.52
C ALA A 265 18.28 -0.75 -6.94
N THR A 266 19.34 -0.87 -7.74
CA THR A 266 19.98 0.25 -8.44
C THR A 266 19.93 -0.01 -9.93
N ARG A 267 19.63 1.00 -10.72
CA ARG A 267 19.67 0.92 -12.19
C ARG A 267 21.07 0.90 -12.76
#